data_3b02c5b9a257e3bdecb40ada1b7cfd3a
#
_entry.id   3b02c5b9a257e3bdecb40ada1b7cfd3a
#
_cell.length_a   1.000
_cell.length_b   1.000
_cell.length_c   1.000
_cell.angle_alpha   90.00
_cell.angle_beta   90.00
_cell.angle_gamma   90.00
#
_symmetry.space_group_name_H-M   'P 1'
#
loop_
_entity.id
_entity.type
_entity.pdbx_description
1 polymer ?
#
loop_
_entity_poly.entity_id
_entity_poly.type
_entity_poly.pdbx_seq_one_letter_code
_entity_poly.pdbx_strand_id
1 'polypeptide(L)'
;MKKSISLLIIMFAFIFTNLNANEMYQTVEPKDATLVKTDSSKEFCNVCGMHLTKYYKTNHVAEFRNGHKEQYCSLHCLTEVHKNHEEKIKQIQVVDTNSLKLIDATKAFYVVGSSKEGTMSPVSEYAFLTKEEAEKFKKEFGGEIHNFEETLKFSKERLTKDNEILDEKRVPIAKKGKRIFETMCDVKLEKEFNSIGEAKQYLTDNNTCKNLDAQMLQAVAIYLYNPIYAADKSKMLEVPEDAKCPVCGMFVAKYPKWVAQIEVEDGHKHYFD
;
A
#
# COMPACT_ATOMS: atom_id res chain seq x y z
N MET A 1 -69.10 -18.30 36.67
CA MET A 1 -68.25 -17.16 36.25
C MET A 1 -66.92 -17.75 35.80
N LYS A 2 -66.74 -17.95 34.49
CA LYS A 2 -65.51 -18.47 33.92
C LYS A 2 -64.74 -17.30 33.33
N LYS A 3 -63.54 -16.99 33.86
CA LYS A 3 -62.64 -15.99 33.35
C LYS A 3 -61.78 -16.61 32.24
N SER A 4 -61.96 -16.17 31.01
CA SER A 4 -61.11 -16.50 29.86
C SER A 4 -59.83 -15.67 29.99
N ILE A 5 -58.71 -16.31 30.09
CA ILE A 5 -57.39 -15.69 30.01
C ILE A 5 -56.97 -15.75 28.52
N SER A 6 -56.95 -14.58 27.89
CA SER A 6 -56.51 -14.43 26.49
C SER A 6 -54.97 -14.38 26.50
N LEU A 7 -54.32 -15.39 25.97
CA LEU A 7 -52.86 -15.50 25.84
C LEU A 7 -52.43 -14.70 24.61
N LEU A 8 -51.89 -13.50 24.81
CA LEU A 8 -51.32 -12.66 23.80
C LEU A 8 -49.90 -13.16 23.45
N ILE A 9 -49.79 -13.94 22.38
CA ILE A 9 -48.48 -14.35 21.83
C ILE A 9 -47.87 -13.16 21.10
N ILE A 10 -46.93 -12.45 21.75
CA ILE A 10 -46.10 -11.44 21.09
C ILE A 10 -45.03 -12.18 20.32
N MET A 11 -45.27 -12.24 18.99
CA MET A 11 -44.30 -12.76 18.02
C MET A 11 -43.16 -11.74 17.87
N PHE A 12 -42.10 -11.92 18.63
CA PHE A 12 -40.86 -11.13 18.50
C PHE A 12 -40.19 -11.55 17.19
N ALA A 13 -40.46 -10.82 16.13
CA ALA A 13 -39.71 -10.95 14.89
C ALA A 13 -38.29 -10.47 15.14
N PHE A 14 -37.38 -11.42 15.37
CA PHE A 14 -35.94 -11.15 15.32
C PHE A 14 -35.60 -10.70 13.88
N ILE A 15 -35.58 -9.40 13.69
CA ILE A 15 -34.92 -8.81 12.53
C ILE A 15 -33.41 -9.07 12.77
N PHE A 16 -32.90 -10.15 12.17
CA PHE A 16 -31.46 -10.31 11.98
C PHE A 16 -31.01 -9.19 11.05
N THR A 17 -30.70 -8.03 11.60
CA THR A 17 -29.84 -7.09 10.92
C THR A 17 -28.49 -7.80 10.82
N ASN A 18 -28.19 -8.30 9.61
CA ASN A 18 -26.82 -8.63 9.26
C ASN A 18 -25.99 -7.39 9.52
N LEU A 19 -25.30 -7.36 10.65
CA LEU A 19 -24.16 -6.50 10.89
C LEU A 19 -23.05 -6.99 9.95
N ASN A 20 -23.20 -6.66 8.66
CA ASN A 20 -22.07 -6.70 7.75
C ASN A 20 -21.07 -5.72 8.34
N ALA A 21 -20.00 -6.24 8.93
CA ALA A 21 -18.80 -5.46 9.19
C ALA A 21 -18.55 -4.67 7.90
N ASN A 22 -18.40 -3.36 8.00
CA ASN A 22 -18.35 -2.42 6.88
C ASN A 22 -17.21 -2.87 5.95
N GLU A 23 -17.54 -3.70 4.97
CA GLU A 23 -16.56 -4.25 4.04
C GLU A 23 -16.08 -3.06 3.18
N MET A 24 -14.76 -2.90 3.09
CA MET A 24 -14.20 -1.81 2.31
C MET A 24 -14.68 -1.88 0.87
N TYR A 25 -15.04 -0.76 0.28
CA TYR A 25 -15.57 -0.70 -1.08
C TYR A 25 -14.63 -1.35 -2.12
N GLN A 26 -13.33 -1.31 -1.88
CA GLN A 26 -12.29 -1.88 -2.76
C GLN A 26 -12.23 -3.40 -2.76
N THR A 27 -12.76 -4.05 -1.72
CA THR A 27 -12.64 -5.50 -1.51
C THR A 27 -13.52 -6.28 -2.48
N VAL A 28 -13.03 -7.42 -2.93
CA VAL A 28 -13.79 -8.42 -3.69
C VAL A 28 -13.47 -9.82 -3.16
N GLU A 29 -14.39 -10.74 -3.43
CA GLU A 29 -14.14 -12.16 -3.17
C GLU A 29 -12.98 -12.68 -4.04
N PRO A 30 -12.11 -13.56 -3.52
CA PRO A 30 -10.97 -14.08 -4.28
C PRO A 30 -11.31 -14.67 -5.65
N LYS A 31 -12.51 -15.29 -5.79
CA LYS A 31 -13.00 -15.86 -7.05
C LYS A 31 -13.30 -14.81 -8.13
N ASP A 32 -13.57 -13.57 -7.72
CA ASP A 32 -13.92 -12.45 -8.62
C ASP A 32 -12.68 -11.62 -9.01
N ALA A 33 -11.51 -11.93 -8.43
CA ALA A 33 -10.26 -11.24 -8.71
C ALA A 33 -9.44 -11.96 -9.78
N THR A 34 -8.93 -11.21 -10.75
CA THR A 34 -7.90 -11.68 -11.69
C THR A 34 -6.53 -11.29 -11.16
N LEU A 35 -5.75 -12.26 -10.70
CA LEU A 35 -4.37 -12.06 -10.25
C LEU A 35 -3.42 -12.55 -11.34
N VAL A 36 -2.52 -11.67 -11.81
CA VAL A 36 -1.69 -11.94 -13.01
C VAL A 36 -0.36 -12.60 -12.69
N LYS A 37 0.09 -12.59 -11.45
CA LYS A 37 1.32 -13.25 -11.01
C LYS A 37 1.05 -14.71 -10.69
N THR A 38 2.09 -15.54 -10.83
CA THR A 38 1.98 -17.02 -10.63
C THR A 38 2.85 -17.54 -9.49
N ASP A 39 3.70 -16.69 -8.92
CA ASP A 39 4.60 -17.02 -7.81
C ASP A 39 3.93 -16.85 -6.43
N SER A 40 4.70 -17.02 -5.37
CA SER A 40 4.25 -16.90 -3.98
C SER A 40 3.74 -15.48 -3.64
N SER A 41 4.16 -14.47 -4.40
CA SER A 41 3.74 -13.08 -4.24
C SER A 41 2.43 -12.75 -4.98
N LYS A 42 1.79 -13.71 -5.64
CA LYS A 42 0.60 -13.47 -6.49
C LYS A 42 -0.51 -12.68 -5.82
N GLU A 43 -0.66 -12.81 -4.51
CA GLU A 43 -1.72 -12.14 -3.75
C GLU A 43 -1.32 -10.77 -3.21
N PHE A 44 -0.06 -10.34 -3.42
CA PHE A 44 0.48 -9.13 -2.81
C PHE A 44 0.90 -8.10 -3.85
N CYS A 45 0.70 -6.82 -3.52
CA CYS A 45 1.25 -5.71 -4.29
C CYS A 45 2.78 -5.74 -4.26
N ASN A 46 3.43 -5.61 -5.42
CA ASN A 46 4.89 -5.65 -5.54
C ASN A 46 5.60 -4.54 -4.75
N VAL A 47 4.96 -3.38 -4.57
CA VAL A 47 5.53 -2.22 -3.87
C VAL A 47 5.27 -2.30 -2.36
N CYS A 48 4.00 -2.31 -1.95
CA CYS A 48 3.64 -2.12 -0.55
C CYS A 48 3.26 -3.41 0.19
N GLY A 49 3.21 -4.56 -0.49
CA GLY A 49 2.86 -5.85 0.10
C GLY A 49 1.39 -6.01 0.52
N MET A 50 0.51 -5.04 0.21
CA MET A 50 -0.91 -5.11 0.53
C MET A 50 -1.61 -6.19 -0.28
N HIS A 51 -2.63 -6.84 0.32
CA HIS A 51 -3.35 -7.93 -0.33
C HIS A 51 -4.20 -7.41 -1.50
N LEU A 52 -3.99 -7.94 -2.71
CA LEU A 52 -4.59 -7.42 -3.94
C LEU A 52 -6.11 -7.55 -3.98
N THR A 53 -6.69 -8.66 -3.48
CA THR A 53 -8.15 -8.84 -3.47
C THR A 53 -8.84 -7.89 -2.51
N LYS A 54 -8.18 -7.51 -1.41
CA LYS A 54 -8.69 -6.54 -0.45
C LYS A 54 -8.81 -5.12 -1.02
N TYR A 55 -7.97 -4.79 -2.00
CA TYR A 55 -7.94 -3.48 -2.66
C TYR A 55 -8.16 -3.60 -4.17
N TYR A 56 -8.89 -4.63 -4.60
CA TYR A 56 -8.94 -5.08 -5.98
C TYR A 56 -9.47 -4.02 -6.96
N LYS A 57 -10.53 -3.29 -6.59
CA LYS A 57 -11.16 -2.29 -7.47
C LYS A 57 -10.26 -1.11 -7.85
N THR A 58 -9.11 -0.97 -7.18
CA THR A 58 -8.09 0.04 -7.50
C THR A 58 -6.82 -0.56 -8.07
N ASN A 59 -6.81 -1.87 -8.38
CA ASN A 59 -5.61 -2.52 -8.88
C ASN A 59 -5.24 -2.07 -10.28
N HIS A 60 -3.92 -1.99 -10.50
CA HIS A 60 -3.30 -1.77 -11.80
C HIS A 60 -2.33 -2.91 -12.10
N VAL A 61 -2.15 -3.21 -13.37
CA VAL A 61 -1.18 -4.20 -13.88
C VAL A 61 -0.26 -3.51 -14.87
N ALA A 62 1.06 -3.64 -14.70
CA ALA A 62 2.02 -3.29 -15.71
C ALA A 62 2.56 -4.56 -16.39
N GLU A 63 2.50 -4.62 -17.70
CA GLU A 63 3.21 -5.57 -18.54
C GLU A 63 4.49 -4.90 -19.03
N PHE A 64 5.63 -5.49 -18.71
CA PHE A 64 6.93 -5.00 -19.15
C PHE A 64 7.29 -5.54 -20.55
N ARG A 65 8.22 -4.88 -21.24
CA ARG A 65 8.65 -5.26 -22.59
C ARG A 65 9.27 -6.66 -22.68
N ASN A 66 9.78 -7.18 -21.58
CA ASN A 66 10.28 -8.57 -21.45
C ASN A 66 9.16 -9.60 -21.21
N GLY A 67 7.90 -9.21 -21.19
CA GLY A 67 6.74 -10.07 -20.95
C GLY A 67 6.41 -10.31 -19.49
N HIS A 68 7.24 -9.84 -18.55
CA HIS A 68 6.94 -9.91 -17.12
C HIS A 68 5.73 -9.01 -16.77
N LYS A 69 4.90 -9.49 -15.83
CA LYS A 69 3.73 -8.75 -15.35
C LYS A 69 3.80 -8.56 -13.84
N GLU A 70 3.51 -7.35 -13.41
CA GLU A 70 3.39 -7.00 -12.02
C GLU A 70 2.02 -6.40 -11.73
N GLN A 71 1.51 -6.65 -10.51
CA GLN A 71 0.22 -6.13 -10.08
C GLN A 71 0.37 -5.28 -8.83
N TYR A 72 -0.27 -4.12 -8.85
CA TYR A 72 -0.23 -3.09 -7.83
C TYR A 72 -1.62 -2.87 -7.26
N CYS A 73 -1.72 -2.62 -5.95
CA CYS A 73 -3.01 -2.40 -5.30
C CYS A 73 -3.65 -1.04 -5.63
N SER A 74 -2.90 -0.11 -6.25
CA SER A 74 -3.36 1.25 -6.55
C SER A 74 -2.53 1.92 -7.63
N LEU A 75 -3.04 3.04 -8.15
CA LEU A 75 -2.28 3.91 -9.04
C LEU A 75 -1.05 4.49 -8.34
N HIS A 76 -1.12 4.83 -7.06
CA HIS A 76 0.03 5.28 -6.26
C HIS A 76 1.21 4.30 -6.37
N CYS A 77 0.99 2.99 -6.11
CA CYS A 77 2.03 1.98 -6.20
C CYS A 77 2.55 1.78 -7.62
N LEU A 78 1.69 1.87 -8.64
CA LEU A 78 2.11 1.88 -10.04
C LEU A 78 2.99 3.11 -10.33
N THR A 79 2.61 4.30 -9.83
CA THR A 79 3.34 5.56 -10.05
C THR A 79 4.77 5.51 -9.51
N GLU A 80 4.98 4.86 -8.36
CA GLU A 80 6.32 4.63 -7.79
C GLU A 80 7.24 3.88 -8.76
N VAL A 81 6.73 2.86 -9.42
CA VAL A 81 7.49 2.06 -10.40
C VAL A 81 7.60 2.78 -11.72
N HIS A 82 6.50 3.38 -12.20
CA HIS A 82 6.45 4.10 -13.47
C HIS A 82 7.47 5.24 -13.53
N LYS A 83 7.63 5.97 -12.43
CA LYS A 83 8.59 7.08 -12.32
C LYS A 83 10.02 6.70 -12.75
N ASN A 84 10.42 5.45 -12.46
CA ASN A 84 11.79 4.99 -12.66
C ASN A 84 11.94 4.00 -13.84
N HIS A 85 10.83 3.53 -14.41
CA HIS A 85 10.84 2.42 -15.38
C HIS A 85 9.83 2.60 -16.52
N GLU A 86 9.41 3.83 -16.82
CA GLU A 86 8.42 4.14 -17.85
C GLU A 86 8.80 3.50 -19.19
N GLU A 87 10.07 3.59 -19.60
CA GLU A 87 10.57 3.06 -20.86
C GLU A 87 10.52 1.53 -20.97
N LYS A 88 10.43 0.84 -19.83
CA LYS A 88 10.34 -0.63 -19.75
C LYS A 88 8.91 -1.14 -19.79
N ILE A 89 7.94 -0.28 -19.50
CA ILE A 89 6.52 -0.66 -19.50
C ILE A 89 6.02 -0.68 -20.95
N LYS A 90 5.37 -1.79 -21.30
CA LYS A 90 4.75 -2.01 -22.61
C LYS A 90 3.28 -1.61 -22.60
N GLN A 91 2.55 -2.01 -21.54
CA GLN A 91 1.12 -1.78 -21.37
C GLN A 91 0.76 -1.65 -19.91
N ILE A 92 -0.23 -0.82 -19.63
CA ILE A 92 -0.85 -0.70 -18.31
C ILE A 92 -2.33 -1.09 -18.42
N GLN A 93 -2.78 -1.94 -17.53
CA GLN A 93 -4.18 -2.29 -17.36
C GLN A 93 -4.66 -1.84 -15.97
N VAL A 94 -5.96 -1.60 -15.84
CA VAL A 94 -6.61 -1.25 -14.58
C VAL A 94 -7.87 -2.10 -14.42
N VAL A 95 -8.26 -2.35 -13.19
CA VAL A 95 -9.53 -3.02 -12.90
C VAL A 95 -10.69 -2.06 -13.18
N ASP A 96 -11.59 -2.45 -14.06
CA ASP A 96 -12.89 -1.80 -14.19
C ASP A 96 -13.73 -2.05 -12.94
N THR A 97 -14.12 -0.98 -12.26
CA THR A 97 -14.80 -1.03 -10.95
C THR A 97 -16.09 -1.81 -10.96
N ASN A 98 -16.81 -1.80 -12.09
CA ASN A 98 -18.12 -2.47 -12.22
C ASN A 98 -18.01 -3.95 -12.62
N SER A 99 -17.25 -4.25 -13.69
CA SER A 99 -17.15 -5.62 -14.20
C SER A 99 -16.08 -6.44 -13.50
N LEU A 100 -15.21 -5.81 -12.71
CA LEU A 100 -14.04 -6.42 -12.04
C LEU A 100 -13.00 -7.01 -13.02
N LYS A 101 -13.06 -6.64 -14.30
CA LYS A 101 -12.15 -7.11 -15.34
C LYS A 101 -10.98 -6.13 -15.51
N LEU A 102 -9.84 -6.66 -15.91
CA LEU A 102 -8.71 -5.85 -16.34
C LEU A 102 -9.00 -5.25 -17.72
N ILE A 103 -8.92 -3.93 -17.84
CA ILE A 103 -9.11 -3.16 -19.06
C ILE A 103 -7.86 -2.33 -19.36
N ASP A 104 -7.70 -1.87 -20.60
CA ASP A 104 -6.62 -0.97 -20.99
C ASP A 104 -6.77 0.37 -20.25
N ALA A 105 -5.78 0.72 -19.42
CA ALA A 105 -5.81 1.92 -18.61
C ALA A 105 -5.92 3.20 -19.45
N THR A 106 -5.32 3.23 -20.65
CA THR A 106 -5.35 4.40 -21.55
C THR A 106 -6.73 4.66 -22.17
N LYS A 107 -7.63 3.68 -22.09
CA LYS A 107 -9.02 3.77 -22.57
C LYS A 107 -10.05 3.90 -21.46
N ALA A 108 -9.60 3.82 -20.20
CA ALA A 108 -10.46 3.90 -19.04
C ALA A 108 -10.83 5.34 -18.67
N PHE A 109 -11.98 5.52 -18.05
CA PHE A 109 -12.45 6.74 -17.43
C PHE A 109 -12.24 6.65 -15.92
N TYR A 110 -11.42 7.54 -15.37
CA TYR A 110 -11.13 7.55 -13.94
C TYR A 110 -12.01 8.57 -13.21
N VAL A 111 -12.60 8.17 -12.09
CA VAL A 111 -13.21 9.11 -11.15
C VAL A 111 -12.26 9.33 -10.00
N VAL A 112 -11.74 10.55 -9.89
CA VAL A 112 -10.72 10.97 -8.92
C VAL A 112 -11.37 11.79 -7.82
N GLY A 113 -11.06 11.48 -6.55
CA GLY A 113 -11.51 12.27 -5.39
C GLY A 113 -12.96 12.04 -5.00
N SER A 114 -13.50 10.85 -5.23
CA SER A 114 -14.82 10.47 -4.73
C SER A 114 -14.86 10.32 -3.20
N SER A 115 -16.07 10.22 -2.63
CA SER A 115 -16.27 9.92 -1.20
C SER A 115 -15.90 8.48 -0.78
N LYS A 116 -15.61 7.59 -1.75
CA LYS A 116 -15.04 6.29 -1.47
C LYS A 116 -13.57 6.41 -1.12
N GLU A 117 -13.09 5.54 -0.24
CA GLU A 117 -11.71 5.58 0.23
C GLU A 117 -10.73 5.33 -0.92
N GLY A 118 -9.61 6.06 -0.91
CA GLY A 118 -8.46 5.80 -1.78
C GLY A 118 -7.60 4.64 -1.25
N THR A 119 -6.76 4.08 -2.12
CA THR A 119 -5.80 3.04 -1.77
C THR A 119 -4.39 3.61 -1.88
N MET A 120 -3.64 3.60 -0.79
CA MET A 120 -2.28 4.18 -0.67
C MET A 120 -2.21 5.71 -0.89
N SER A 121 -3.33 6.35 -1.13
CA SER A 121 -3.52 7.80 -1.22
C SER A 121 -4.81 8.17 -0.50
N PRO A 122 -4.89 9.36 0.13
CA PRO A 122 -6.15 9.89 0.66
C PRO A 122 -7.17 10.19 -0.45
N VAL A 123 -6.71 10.40 -1.68
CA VAL A 123 -7.55 10.66 -2.85
C VAL A 123 -7.86 9.33 -3.54
N SER A 124 -9.14 9.07 -3.77
CA SER A 124 -9.58 7.86 -4.47
C SER A 124 -9.41 7.98 -5.98
N GLU A 125 -9.13 6.85 -6.64
CA GLU A 125 -8.97 6.75 -8.09
C GLU A 125 -9.61 5.44 -8.54
N TYR A 126 -10.86 5.51 -9.04
CA TYR A 126 -11.61 4.36 -9.53
C TYR A 126 -11.77 4.45 -11.04
N ALA A 127 -11.50 3.35 -11.74
CA ALA A 127 -11.56 3.29 -13.19
C ALA A 127 -12.82 2.57 -13.70
N PHE A 128 -13.31 3.00 -14.86
CA PHE A 128 -14.50 2.49 -15.51
C PHE A 128 -14.24 2.27 -17.00
N LEU A 129 -14.86 1.23 -17.56
CA LEU A 129 -14.77 0.92 -18.98
C LEU A 129 -15.48 1.97 -19.85
N THR A 130 -16.61 2.49 -19.37
CA THR A 130 -17.43 3.47 -20.10
C THR A 130 -17.60 4.78 -19.36
N LYS A 131 -17.78 5.85 -20.13
CA LYS A 131 -18.02 7.16 -19.55
C LYS A 131 -19.32 7.22 -18.76
N GLU A 132 -20.34 6.53 -19.22
CA GLU A 132 -21.65 6.47 -18.59
C GLU A 132 -21.57 5.86 -17.18
N GLU A 133 -20.74 4.83 -16.99
CA GLU A 133 -20.51 4.22 -15.69
C GLU A 133 -19.72 5.17 -14.75
N ALA A 134 -18.71 5.86 -15.27
CA ALA A 134 -17.98 6.88 -14.54
C ALA A 134 -18.88 8.05 -14.09
N GLU A 135 -19.74 8.54 -14.98
CA GLU A 135 -20.73 9.60 -14.66
C GLU A 135 -21.73 9.15 -13.60
N LYS A 136 -22.20 7.91 -13.67
CA LYS A 136 -23.09 7.34 -12.65
C LYS A 136 -22.40 7.28 -11.28
N PHE A 137 -21.15 6.80 -11.24
CA PHE A 137 -20.37 6.74 -10.02
C PHE A 137 -20.09 8.14 -9.46
N LYS A 138 -19.67 9.08 -10.32
CA LYS A 138 -19.47 10.50 -9.95
C LYS A 138 -20.74 11.12 -9.36
N LYS A 139 -21.90 10.86 -9.95
CA LYS A 139 -23.20 11.38 -9.47
C LYS A 139 -23.52 10.87 -8.06
N GLU A 140 -23.14 9.62 -7.75
CA GLU A 140 -23.44 9.00 -6.45
C GLU A 140 -22.40 9.33 -5.38
N PHE A 141 -21.11 9.37 -5.75
CA PHE A 141 -20.01 9.46 -4.80
C PHE A 141 -19.13 10.71 -4.96
N GLY A 142 -19.45 11.59 -5.88
CA GLY A 142 -18.64 12.77 -6.17
C GLY A 142 -17.36 12.45 -6.94
N GLY A 143 -16.43 13.39 -6.96
CA GLY A 143 -15.16 13.31 -7.68
C GLY A 143 -15.23 13.94 -9.08
N GLU A 144 -14.10 13.87 -9.81
CA GLU A 144 -13.96 14.40 -11.16
C GLU A 144 -13.52 13.31 -12.13
N ILE A 145 -14.02 13.38 -13.37
CA ILE A 145 -13.67 12.38 -14.41
C ILE A 145 -12.42 12.86 -15.15
N HIS A 146 -11.42 11.98 -15.20
CA HIS A 146 -10.14 12.17 -15.86
C HIS A 146 -9.84 11.00 -16.80
N ASN A 147 -8.95 11.21 -17.78
CA ASN A 147 -8.31 10.11 -18.50
C ASN A 147 -7.11 9.57 -17.70
N PHE A 148 -6.49 8.50 -18.21
CA PHE A 148 -5.35 7.87 -17.52
C PHE A 148 -4.15 8.83 -17.37
N GLU A 149 -3.80 9.58 -18.39
CA GLU A 149 -2.62 10.47 -18.36
C GLU A 149 -2.79 11.59 -17.34
N GLU A 150 -3.97 12.21 -17.29
CA GLU A 150 -4.32 13.23 -16.29
C GLU A 150 -4.25 12.65 -14.88
N THR A 151 -4.80 11.44 -14.68
CA THR A 151 -4.81 10.77 -13.38
C THR A 151 -3.40 10.36 -12.95
N LEU A 152 -2.58 9.84 -13.86
CA LEU A 152 -1.19 9.50 -13.59
C LEU A 152 -0.35 10.74 -13.26
N LYS A 153 -0.54 11.85 -13.98
CA LYS A 153 0.10 13.12 -13.68
C LYS A 153 -0.28 13.62 -12.28
N PHE A 154 -1.56 13.60 -11.96
CA PHE A 154 -2.06 13.97 -10.63
C PHE A 154 -1.46 13.09 -9.52
N SER A 155 -1.35 11.77 -9.75
CA SER A 155 -0.70 10.84 -8.82
C SER A 155 0.80 11.15 -8.66
N LYS A 156 1.51 11.45 -9.75
CA LYS A 156 2.93 11.85 -9.72
C LYS A 156 3.16 13.13 -8.90
N GLU A 157 2.31 14.14 -9.04
CA GLU A 157 2.40 15.41 -8.31
C GLU A 157 2.17 15.24 -6.80
N ARG A 158 1.37 14.28 -6.39
CA ARG A 158 1.05 13.99 -4.99
C ARG A 158 1.99 12.99 -4.33
N LEU A 159 2.80 12.27 -5.10
CA LEU A 159 3.54 11.10 -4.67
C LEU A 159 4.36 11.34 -3.39
N THR A 160 5.11 12.44 -3.33
CA THR A 160 5.94 12.78 -2.16
C THR A 160 5.08 12.97 -0.91
N LYS A 161 4.01 13.77 -1.02
CA LYS A 161 3.11 14.04 0.11
C LYS A 161 2.37 12.77 0.58
N ASP A 162 1.92 11.95 -0.35
CA ASP A 162 1.24 10.71 -0.01
C ASP A 162 2.19 9.72 0.66
N ASN A 163 3.47 9.68 0.23
CA ASN A 163 4.51 8.88 0.88
C ASN A 163 4.81 9.35 2.31
N GLU A 164 4.90 10.65 2.56
CA GLU A 164 5.05 11.19 3.92
C GLU A 164 3.93 10.70 4.86
N ILE A 165 2.67 10.79 4.42
CA ILE A 165 1.50 10.30 5.17
C ILE A 165 1.59 8.78 5.42
N LEU A 166 2.03 8.03 4.42
CA LEU A 166 2.19 6.57 4.54
C LEU A 166 3.32 6.20 5.50
N ASP A 167 4.42 6.92 5.47
CA ASP A 167 5.57 6.69 6.34
C ASP A 167 5.23 6.95 7.81
N GLU A 168 4.47 7.99 8.10
CA GLU A 168 3.95 8.23 9.46
C GLU A 168 3.11 7.04 9.95
N LYS A 169 2.23 6.49 9.11
CA LYS A 169 1.41 5.30 9.43
C LYS A 169 2.24 4.02 9.58
N ARG A 170 3.36 3.91 8.86
CA ARG A 170 4.27 2.75 8.91
C ARG A 170 5.08 2.67 10.20
N VAL A 171 5.39 3.80 10.84
CA VAL A 171 6.18 3.84 12.10
C VAL A 171 5.62 2.92 13.19
N PRO A 172 4.38 3.02 13.64
CA PRO A 172 3.85 2.12 14.69
C PRO A 172 3.79 0.66 14.23
N ILE A 173 3.55 0.42 12.94
CA ILE A 173 3.49 -0.93 12.38
C ILE A 173 4.89 -1.56 12.37
N ALA A 174 5.92 -0.81 11.95
CA ALA A 174 7.30 -1.28 11.97
C ALA A 174 7.81 -1.57 13.38
N LYS A 175 7.44 -0.76 14.39
CA LYS A 175 7.76 -1.05 15.80
C LYS A 175 7.16 -2.37 16.27
N LYS A 176 5.93 -2.68 15.85
CA LYS A 176 5.31 -3.99 16.08
C LYS A 176 6.06 -5.08 15.31
N GLY A 177 6.38 -4.83 14.04
CA GLY A 177 7.12 -5.75 13.18
C GLY A 177 8.48 -6.13 13.74
N LYS A 178 9.23 -5.15 14.26
CA LYS A 178 10.52 -5.40 14.95
C LYS A 178 10.38 -6.40 16.08
N ARG A 179 9.41 -6.18 16.98
CA ARG A 179 9.18 -7.09 18.13
C ARG A 179 8.80 -8.50 17.68
N ILE A 180 7.96 -8.61 16.64
CA ILE A 180 7.58 -9.91 16.07
C ILE A 180 8.81 -10.59 15.47
N PHE A 181 9.61 -9.86 14.69
CA PHE A 181 10.84 -10.38 14.08
C PHE A 181 11.82 -10.91 15.12
N GLU A 182 12.10 -10.14 16.17
CA GLU A 182 13.01 -10.52 17.25
C GLU A 182 12.54 -11.74 18.08
N THR A 183 11.23 -12.03 18.10
CA THR A 183 10.67 -13.11 18.93
C THR A 183 10.24 -14.36 18.14
N MET A 184 9.90 -14.21 16.86
CA MET A 184 9.28 -15.29 16.08
C MET A 184 10.07 -15.69 14.83
N CYS A 185 11.16 -14.97 14.51
CA CYS A 185 11.99 -15.25 13.35
C CYS A 185 13.40 -15.70 13.78
N ASP A 186 13.90 -16.79 13.19
CA ASP A 186 15.15 -17.44 13.60
C ASP A 186 16.38 -16.94 12.81
N VAL A 187 16.35 -15.74 12.19
CA VAL A 187 17.37 -15.33 11.23
C VAL A 187 17.95 -13.95 11.54
N LYS A 188 19.30 -13.88 11.53
CA LYS A 188 20.01 -12.61 11.30
C LYS A 188 19.94 -12.33 9.80
N LEU A 189 19.02 -11.44 9.39
CA LEU A 189 18.90 -10.99 8.00
C LEU A 189 19.86 -9.83 7.77
N GLU A 190 20.87 -10.05 6.94
CA GLU A 190 21.78 -9.02 6.44
C GLU A 190 21.36 -8.50 5.05
N LYS A 191 20.18 -8.96 4.56
CA LYS A 191 19.64 -8.58 3.25
C LYS A 191 18.84 -7.28 3.33
N GLU A 192 19.13 -6.36 2.42
CA GLU A 192 18.29 -5.20 2.15
C GLU A 192 17.20 -5.53 1.13
N PHE A 193 16.06 -4.87 1.26
CA PHE A 193 14.90 -5.05 0.39
C PHE A 193 14.56 -3.74 -0.30
N ASN A 194 14.28 -3.80 -1.60
CA ASN A 194 13.92 -2.64 -2.42
C ASN A 194 12.45 -2.24 -2.25
N SER A 195 11.61 -3.13 -1.72
CA SER A 195 10.20 -2.88 -1.46
C SER A 195 9.66 -3.74 -0.31
N ILE A 196 8.55 -3.30 0.27
CA ILE A 196 7.82 -4.09 1.27
C ILE A 196 7.29 -5.39 0.65
N GLY A 197 6.88 -5.34 -0.63
CA GLY A 197 6.45 -6.53 -1.37
C GLY A 197 7.55 -7.57 -1.50
N GLU A 198 8.79 -7.15 -1.83
CA GLU A 198 9.97 -8.04 -1.90
C GLU A 198 10.28 -8.65 -0.53
N ALA A 199 10.29 -7.84 0.53
CA ALA A 199 10.52 -8.33 1.88
C ALA A 199 9.48 -9.38 2.29
N LYS A 200 8.20 -9.13 1.97
CA LYS A 200 7.11 -10.04 2.28
C LYS A 200 7.20 -11.35 1.50
N GLN A 201 7.54 -11.28 0.21
CA GLN A 201 7.79 -12.46 -0.61
C GLN A 201 8.93 -13.31 -0.04
N TYR A 202 10.05 -12.66 0.29
CA TYR A 202 11.20 -13.35 0.89
C TYR A 202 10.83 -14.10 2.17
N LEU A 203 10.09 -13.45 3.07
CA LEU A 203 9.62 -14.08 4.32
C LEU A 203 8.75 -15.32 4.05
N THR A 204 7.89 -15.24 3.02
CA THR A 204 7.00 -16.33 2.63
C THR A 204 7.77 -17.49 2.01
N ASP A 205 8.66 -17.21 1.05
CA ASP A 205 9.39 -18.22 0.30
C ASP A 205 10.39 -19.01 1.17
N ASN A 206 11.01 -18.33 2.13
CA ASN A 206 12.05 -18.93 2.97
C ASN A 206 11.51 -19.42 4.32
N ASN A 207 10.21 -19.25 4.59
CA ASN A 207 9.58 -19.63 5.87
C ASN A 207 10.39 -19.18 7.09
N THR A 208 10.91 -17.95 7.02
CA THR A 208 11.89 -17.38 7.96
C THR A 208 11.31 -17.16 9.36
N CYS A 209 10.00 -17.05 9.47
CA CYS A 209 9.32 -16.79 10.72
C CYS A 209 8.20 -17.81 10.94
N LYS A 210 8.01 -18.25 12.19
CA LYS A 210 7.01 -19.25 12.52
C LYS A 210 5.66 -18.60 12.86
N ASN A 211 4.57 -19.17 12.31
CA ASN A 211 3.18 -18.87 12.72
C ASN A 211 2.78 -17.38 12.60
N LEU A 212 3.25 -16.68 11.57
CA LEU A 212 2.80 -15.31 11.30
C LEU A 212 1.42 -15.32 10.64
N ASP A 213 0.48 -14.56 11.20
CA ASP A 213 -0.73 -14.18 10.46
C ASP A 213 -0.42 -13.11 9.40
N ALA A 214 -1.39 -12.80 8.55
CA ALA A 214 -1.21 -11.84 7.46
C ALA A 214 -0.82 -10.43 7.93
N GLN A 215 -1.29 -10.00 9.12
CA GLN A 215 -0.96 -8.68 9.67
C GLN A 215 0.44 -8.68 10.28
N MET A 216 0.83 -9.76 10.96
CA MET A 216 2.17 -9.95 11.48
C MET A 216 3.21 -9.98 10.35
N LEU A 217 2.93 -10.75 9.29
CA LEU A 217 3.79 -10.82 8.11
C LEU A 217 3.98 -9.46 7.45
N GLN A 218 2.90 -8.68 7.31
CA GLN A 218 2.97 -7.32 6.78
C GLN A 218 3.80 -6.39 7.69
N ALA A 219 3.64 -6.49 9.00
CA ALA A 219 4.38 -5.66 9.94
C ALA A 219 5.89 -5.96 9.92
N VAL A 220 6.26 -7.26 9.86
CA VAL A 220 7.67 -7.69 9.73
C VAL A 220 8.25 -7.21 8.41
N ALA A 221 7.51 -7.34 7.29
CA ALA A 221 7.97 -6.88 5.99
C ALA A 221 8.22 -5.36 5.96
N ILE A 222 7.36 -4.55 6.59
CA ILE A 222 7.56 -3.10 6.71
C ILE A 222 8.82 -2.79 7.55
N TYR A 223 9.04 -3.51 8.64
CA TYR A 223 10.25 -3.35 9.47
C TYR A 223 11.51 -3.70 8.69
N LEU A 224 11.53 -4.82 7.97
CA LEU A 224 12.70 -5.25 7.19
C LEU A 224 12.99 -4.33 6.00
N TYR A 225 11.95 -3.79 5.36
CA TYR A 225 12.11 -2.81 4.28
C TYR A 225 12.76 -1.52 4.77
N ASN A 226 12.33 -1.00 5.92
CA ASN A 226 12.92 0.21 6.50
C ASN A 226 12.99 0.14 8.03
N PRO A 227 14.08 -0.41 8.59
CA PRO A 227 14.27 -0.53 10.04
C PRO A 227 14.23 0.80 10.80
N ILE A 228 14.50 1.93 10.12
CA ILE A 228 14.48 3.27 10.71
C ILE A 228 13.08 3.64 11.22
N TYR A 229 12.01 3.15 10.59
CA TYR A 229 10.64 3.35 11.12
C TYR A 229 10.47 2.82 12.54
N ALA A 230 11.24 1.79 12.93
CA ALA A 230 11.21 1.20 14.27
C ALA A 230 12.33 1.72 15.18
N ALA A 231 13.18 2.61 14.71
CA ALA A 231 14.26 3.19 15.50
C ALA A 231 13.72 4.11 16.62
N ASP A 232 14.46 4.17 17.70
CA ASP A 232 14.20 5.14 18.77
C ASP A 232 14.75 6.49 18.31
N LYS A 233 13.85 7.42 17.99
CA LYS A 233 14.23 8.75 17.52
C LYS A 233 15.14 9.50 18.52
N SER A 234 15.03 9.21 19.81
CA SER A 234 15.90 9.83 20.83
C SER A 234 17.37 9.37 20.75
N LYS A 235 17.62 8.28 20.03
CA LYS A 235 18.97 7.72 19.79
C LYS A 235 19.48 7.97 18.38
N MET A 236 18.68 8.63 17.53
CA MET A 236 19.12 9.01 16.20
C MET A 236 20.00 10.26 16.29
N LEU A 237 21.03 10.30 15.45
CA LEU A 237 21.85 11.50 15.31
C LEU A 237 21.01 12.64 14.73
N GLU A 238 21.01 13.79 15.40
CA GLU A 238 20.46 15.01 14.83
C GLU A 238 21.46 15.57 13.83
N VAL A 239 21.10 15.55 12.57
CA VAL A 239 21.92 16.05 11.47
C VAL A 239 21.37 17.39 11.02
N PRO A 240 22.14 18.48 11.06
CA PRO A 240 21.73 19.76 10.47
C PRO A 240 21.36 19.58 8.99
N GLU A 241 20.30 20.27 8.55
CA GLU A 241 19.80 20.15 7.15
C GLU A 241 20.85 20.56 6.11
N ASP A 242 21.74 21.49 6.48
CA ASP A 242 22.83 22.01 5.65
C ASP A 242 24.14 21.22 5.79
N ALA A 243 24.20 20.22 6.69
CA ALA A 243 25.39 19.41 6.88
C ALA A 243 25.77 18.65 5.62
N LYS A 244 27.01 18.83 5.17
CA LYS A 244 27.57 18.12 4.01
C LYS A 244 28.61 17.12 4.44
N CYS A 245 28.61 15.97 3.77
CA CYS A 245 29.68 14.98 3.89
C CYS A 245 31.01 15.61 3.44
N PRO A 246 32.06 15.63 4.29
CA PRO A 246 33.32 16.24 3.93
C PRO A 246 34.10 15.50 2.84
N VAL A 247 33.68 14.24 2.52
CA VAL A 247 34.33 13.42 1.51
C VAL A 247 33.65 13.60 0.13
N CYS A 248 32.32 13.50 0.06
CA CYS A 248 31.59 13.52 -1.23
C CYS A 248 30.78 14.80 -1.47
N GLY A 249 30.62 15.67 -0.44
CA GLY A 249 29.89 16.94 -0.57
C GLY A 249 28.37 16.84 -0.57
N MET A 250 27.79 15.63 -0.44
CA MET A 250 26.34 15.43 -0.39
C MET A 250 25.74 15.94 0.92
N PHE A 251 24.45 16.34 0.87
CA PHE A 251 23.70 16.71 2.06
C PHE A 251 23.32 15.46 2.85
N VAL A 252 23.95 15.26 4.01
CA VAL A 252 23.84 14.04 4.80
C VAL A 252 22.44 13.81 5.34
N ALA A 253 21.69 14.86 5.68
CA ALA A 253 20.32 14.77 6.17
C ALA A 253 19.36 14.09 5.17
N LYS A 254 19.73 14.02 3.88
CA LYS A 254 18.94 13.31 2.84
C LYS A 254 19.09 11.79 2.89
N TYR A 255 20.08 11.28 3.63
CA TYR A 255 20.44 9.86 3.68
C TYR A 255 20.44 9.31 5.11
N PRO A 256 19.31 9.40 5.85
CA PRO A 256 19.28 9.12 7.29
C PRO A 256 19.62 7.67 7.67
N LYS A 257 19.61 6.75 6.70
CA LYS A 257 20.03 5.34 6.92
C LYS A 257 21.53 5.15 7.09
N TRP A 258 22.33 6.08 6.54
CA TRP A 258 23.77 5.90 6.38
C TRP A 258 24.58 6.88 7.21
N VAL A 259 23.90 7.71 8.02
CA VAL A 259 24.54 8.78 8.79
C VAL A 259 25.51 8.23 9.81
N ALA A 260 26.74 8.67 9.70
CA ALA A 260 27.75 8.57 10.75
C ALA A 260 28.16 9.96 11.24
N GLN A 261 28.47 10.09 12.53
CA GLN A 261 29.01 11.31 13.12
C GLN A 261 30.37 11.01 13.75
N ILE A 262 31.34 11.86 13.49
CA ILE A 262 32.61 11.88 14.20
C ILE A 262 32.70 13.22 14.91
N GLU A 263 32.96 13.19 16.22
CA GLU A 263 33.31 14.36 17.02
C GLU A 263 34.83 14.38 17.25
N VAL A 264 35.48 15.46 16.84
CA VAL A 264 36.91 15.64 16.99
C VAL A 264 37.24 16.34 18.33
N GLU A 265 38.50 16.32 18.76
CA GLU A 265 38.92 16.81 20.08
C GLU A 265 38.55 18.27 20.39
N ASP A 266 38.37 19.08 19.37
CA ASP A 266 37.95 20.50 19.51
C ASP A 266 36.42 20.67 19.62
N GLY A 267 35.63 19.54 19.64
CA GLY A 267 34.18 19.53 19.74
C GLY A 267 33.44 19.71 18.41
N HIS A 268 34.17 19.83 17.29
CA HIS A 268 33.56 19.89 15.97
C HIS A 268 32.97 18.51 15.57
N LYS A 269 31.78 18.56 14.99
CA LYS A 269 31.06 17.36 14.51
C LYS A 269 31.08 17.31 12.99
N HIS A 270 31.59 16.23 12.46
CA HIS A 270 31.53 15.91 11.04
C HIS A 270 30.51 14.83 10.80
N TYR A 271 29.66 15.02 9.77
CA TYR A 271 28.60 14.09 9.39
C TYR A 271 28.96 13.47 8.05
N PHE A 272 28.73 12.17 7.92
CA PHE A 272 29.03 11.36 6.74
C PHE A 272 27.77 10.61 6.32
N ASP A 273 27.59 10.37 5.03
CA ASP A 273 26.53 9.60 4.37
C ASP A 273 27.04 8.27 3.84
#